data_203c417d6797771482e0db30af5d1517
#
_entry.id   203c417d6797771482e0db30af5d1517
#
_cell.length_a   1.000
_cell.length_b   1.000
_cell.length_c   1.000
_cell.angle_alpha   90.00
_cell.angle_beta   90.00
_cell.angle_gamma   90.00
#
_symmetry.space_group_name_H-M   'P 1'
#
loop_
_entity.id
_entity.type
_entity.pdbx_description
1 polymer ?
#
loop_
_entity_poly.entity_id
_entity_poly.type
_entity_poly.pdbx_seq_one_letter_code
_entity_poly.pdbx_strand_id
1 'polypeptide(L)'
;MDTLLHGFVTATARLGLDYRFLLDDYERVPFVQGLGVSIEIIVSTMTASAVAGLLLLLALRGRNRLVCGLARGFIEVTRNTPTLVQLYCAFLVLNMLITQWLHARGIDNPFKPFFWVVLVLSLHKAAFHAEALRAGFDALPSQTLEGAASLGFSRATRFWRIELPLALRAALPALVNNMVELVKASAVASAIAVGDVNYQSIMIWTQRDNVLALMLLILAFFGVLTWLVTLAGSWLERRYRIPGYGY
;
A
#
# COMPACT_ATOMS: atom_id res chain seq x y z
N MET A 1 -25.91 11.92 19.60
CA MET A 1 -25.35 11.04 18.54
C MET A 1 -26.33 9.91 18.19
N ASP A 2 -26.96 9.32 19.21
CA ASP A 2 -27.86 8.16 19.02
C ASP A 2 -29.13 8.46 18.23
N THR A 3 -29.73 9.64 18.38
CA THR A 3 -30.91 10.06 17.61
C THR A 3 -30.65 10.16 16.09
N LEU A 4 -29.47 10.62 15.69
CA LEU A 4 -29.07 10.69 14.27
C LEU A 4 -28.82 9.30 13.70
N LEU A 5 -28.15 8.42 14.46
CA LEU A 5 -27.93 7.04 14.08
C LEU A 5 -29.23 6.24 13.92
N HIS A 6 -30.17 6.40 14.89
CA HIS A 6 -31.50 5.81 14.79
C HIS A 6 -32.27 6.32 13.56
N GLY A 7 -32.20 7.63 13.27
CA GLY A 7 -32.82 8.22 12.08
C GLY A 7 -32.24 7.66 10.77
N PHE A 8 -30.91 7.52 10.70
CA PHE A 8 -30.21 6.93 9.55
C PHE A 8 -30.61 5.46 9.35
N VAL A 9 -30.55 4.64 10.40
CA VAL A 9 -30.88 3.22 10.35
C VAL A 9 -32.34 3.00 9.92
N THR A 10 -33.27 3.81 10.45
CA THR A 10 -34.69 3.71 10.04
C THR A 10 -34.95 4.17 8.60
N ALA A 11 -34.24 5.19 8.15
CA ALA A 11 -34.36 5.67 6.77
C ALA A 11 -33.82 4.64 5.76
N THR A 12 -32.66 4.05 6.06
CA THR A 12 -32.01 3.05 5.19
C THR A 12 -32.72 1.69 5.21
N ALA A 13 -33.33 1.32 6.32
CA ALA A 13 -34.16 0.11 6.40
C ALA A 13 -35.34 0.13 5.42
N ARG A 14 -35.91 1.31 5.11
CA ARG A 14 -36.95 1.48 4.07
C ARG A 14 -36.44 1.18 2.66
N LEU A 15 -35.13 1.26 2.43
CA LEU A 15 -34.46 0.94 1.18
C LEU A 15 -33.96 -0.51 1.11
N GLY A 16 -34.29 -1.34 2.11
CA GLY A 16 -33.81 -2.72 2.21
C GLY A 16 -32.37 -2.86 2.72
N LEU A 17 -31.79 -1.77 3.27
CA LEU A 17 -30.43 -1.77 3.80
C LEU A 17 -30.45 -1.87 5.33
N ASP A 18 -29.91 -2.96 5.88
CA ASP A 18 -29.88 -3.18 7.32
C ASP A 18 -28.54 -2.73 7.94
N TYR A 19 -28.57 -1.54 8.56
CA TYR A 19 -27.47 -0.99 9.34
C TYR A 19 -27.68 -1.06 10.84
N ARG A 20 -28.55 -1.95 11.35
CA ARG A 20 -28.85 -2.08 12.78
C ARG A 20 -27.64 -2.48 13.63
N PHE A 21 -26.61 -3.07 13.03
CA PHE A 21 -25.33 -3.35 13.71
C PHE A 21 -24.68 -2.06 14.28
N LEU A 22 -24.95 -0.88 13.68
CA LEU A 22 -24.44 0.39 14.20
C LEU A 22 -25.08 0.81 15.54
N LEU A 23 -26.23 0.23 15.88
CA LEU A 23 -26.92 0.48 17.16
C LEU A 23 -26.46 -0.49 18.27
N ASP A 24 -25.72 -1.53 17.92
CA ASP A 24 -25.22 -2.53 18.84
C ASP A 24 -23.72 -2.30 19.08
N ASP A 25 -23.35 -1.97 20.32
CA ASP A 25 -21.97 -1.71 20.68
C ASP A 25 -21.03 -2.90 20.46
N TYR A 26 -21.56 -4.12 20.59
CA TYR A 26 -20.80 -5.35 20.39
C TYR A 26 -20.30 -5.49 18.94
N GLU A 27 -21.05 -5.01 17.97
CA GLU A 27 -20.69 -5.05 16.55
C GLU A 27 -20.09 -3.73 16.04
N ARG A 28 -20.63 -2.59 16.52
CA ARG A 28 -20.17 -1.26 16.11
C ARG A 28 -18.73 -0.99 16.50
N VAL A 29 -18.34 -1.31 17.74
CA VAL A 29 -17.00 -0.99 18.25
C VAL A 29 -15.93 -1.74 17.47
N PRO A 30 -15.98 -3.08 17.25
CA PRO A 30 -15.03 -3.77 16.40
C PRO A 30 -15.02 -3.27 14.95
N PHE A 31 -16.18 -2.93 14.38
CA PHE A 31 -16.27 -2.37 13.03
C PHE A 31 -15.50 -1.04 12.92
N VAL A 32 -15.72 -0.10 13.85
CA VAL A 32 -15.00 1.19 13.88
C VAL A 32 -13.50 0.99 14.12
N GLN A 33 -13.11 0.06 14.97
CA GLN A 33 -11.71 -0.33 15.16
C GLN A 33 -11.12 -0.89 13.85
N GLY A 34 -11.89 -1.70 13.13
CA GLY A 34 -11.49 -2.25 11.82
C GLY A 34 -11.22 -1.17 10.77
N LEU A 35 -12.00 -0.07 10.75
CA LEU A 35 -11.71 1.09 9.90
C LEU A 35 -10.34 1.70 10.26
N GLY A 36 -10.05 1.85 11.55
CA GLY A 36 -8.76 2.34 12.04
C GLY A 36 -7.59 1.43 11.63
N VAL A 37 -7.74 0.13 11.82
CA VAL A 37 -6.73 -0.88 11.42
C VAL A 37 -6.48 -0.84 9.91
N SER A 38 -7.53 -0.70 9.08
CA SER A 38 -7.37 -0.56 7.63
C SER A 38 -6.55 0.68 7.26
N ILE A 39 -6.81 1.83 7.90
CA ILE A 39 -6.04 3.06 7.69
C ILE A 39 -4.58 2.87 8.14
N GLU A 40 -4.36 2.23 9.28
CA GLU A 40 -3.02 1.96 9.81
C GLU A 40 -2.21 1.07 8.86
N ILE A 41 -2.81 0.01 8.30
CA ILE A 41 -2.20 -0.84 7.27
C ILE A 41 -1.81 0.01 6.06
N ILE A 42 -2.73 0.83 5.54
CA ILE A 42 -2.50 1.65 4.35
C ILE A 42 -1.33 2.62 4.58
N VAL A 43 -1.35 3.38 5.67
CA VAL A 43 -0.31 4.38 5.97
C VAL A 43 1.05 3.73 6.21
N SER A 44 1.08 2.65 7.01
CA SER A 44 2.31 1.90 7.29
C SER A 44 2.91 1.31 6.01
N THR A 45 2.08 0.69 5.18
CA THR A 45 2.51 0.09 3.91
C THR A 45 2.95 1.15 2.90
N MET A 46 2.24 2.28 2.77
CA MET A 46 2.64 3.39 1.90
C MET A 46 4.04 3.89 2.25
N THR A 47 4.27 4.13 3.53
CA THR A 47 5.57 4.63 4.01
C THR A 47 6.68 3.61 3.78
N ALA A 48 6.46 2.37 4.20
CA ALA A 48 7.45 1.31 4.09
C ALA A 48 7.76 0.94 2.62
N SER A 49 6.74 0.90 1.75
CA SER A 49 6.93 0.59 0.32
C SER A 49 7.67 1.71 -0.43
N ALA A 50 7.44 2.98 -0.08
CA ALA A 50 8.16 4.09 -0.67
C ALA A 50 9.66 4.04 -0.33
N VAL A 51 9.98 3.78 0.95
CA VAL A 51 11.38 3.62 1.38
C VAL A 51 12.02 2.39 0.73
N ALA A 52 11.36 1.23 0.78
CA ALA A 52 11.87 0.01 0.19
C ALA A 52 12.02 0.12 -1.34
N GLY A 53 11.10 0.80 -2.03
CA GLY A 53 11.20 1.07 -3.47
C GLY A 53 12.42 1.93 -3.84
N LEU A 54 12.70 2.95 -3.03
CA LEU A 54 13.92 3.76 -3.20
C LEU A 54 15.20 2.92 -2.97
N LEU A 55 15.21 2.07 -1.94
CA LEU A 55 16.34 1.17 -1.67
C LEU A 55 16.55 0.18 -2.82
N LEU A 56 15.49 -0.40 -3.37
CA LEU A 56 15.56 -1.26 -4.55
C LEU A 56 16.10 -0.51 -5.77
N LEU A 57 15.67 0.72 -6.01
CA LEU A 57 16.23 1.56 -7.08
C LEU A 57 17.72 1.79 -6.89
N LEU A 58 18.16 2.12 -5.68
CA LEU A 58 19.59 2.31 -5.39
C LEU A 58 20.38 1.02 -5.59
N ALA A 59 19.82 -0.14 -5.24
CA ALA A 59 20.41 -1.45 -5.51
C ALA A 59 20.55 -1.72 -7.01
N LEU A 60 19.53 -1.39 -7.83
CA LEU A 60 19.56 -1.52 -9.29
C LEU A 60 20.61 -0.62 -9.96
N ARG A 61 20.88 0.55 -9.40
CA ARG A 61 21.86 1.52 -9.91
C ARG A 61 23.26 1.37 -9.29
N GLY A 62 23.41 0.43 -8.36
CA GLY A 62 24.66 0.13 -7.68
C GLY A 62 25.72 -0.49 -8.63
N ARG A 63 26.99 -0.45 -8.19
CA ARG A 63 28.11 -1.02 -8.96
C ARG A 63 28.22 -2.53 -8.83
N ASN A 64 27.65 -3.13 -7.80
CA ASN A 64 27.72 -4.55 -7.53
C ASN A 64 26.73 -5.32 -8.39
N ARG A 65 27.24 -6.08 -9.36
CA ARG A 65 26.43 -6.86 -10.31
C ARG A 65 25.53 -7.90 -9.61
N LEU A 66 26.00 -8.50 -8.51
CA LEU A 66 25.23 -9.47 -7.74
C LEU A 66 24.01 -8.82 -7.09
N VAL A 67 24.21 -7.68 -6.40
CA VAL A 67 23.12 -6.93 -5.77
C VAL A 67 22.10 -6.47 -6.81
N CYS A 68 22.58 -5.96 -7.95
CA CYS A 68 21.71 -5.55 -9.04
C CYS A 68 20.92 -6.74 -9.61
N GLY A 69 21.54 -7.90 -9.80
CA GLY A 69 20.89 -9.12 -10.27
C GLY A 69 19.82 -9.63 -9.30
N LEU A 70 20.13 -9.67 -8.00
CA LEU A 70 19.18 -10.06 -6.95
C LEU A 70 17.97 -9.10 -6.88
N ALA A 71 18.22 -7.79 -6.95
CA ALA A 71 17.16 -6.79 -6.95
C ALA A 71 16.24 -6.94 -8.18
N ARG A 72 16.79 -7.19 -9.37
CA ARG A 72 15.99 -7.46 -10.58
C ARG A 72 15.16 -8.73 -10.43
N GLY A 73 15.78 -9.84 -10.02
CA GLY A 73 15.07 -11.10 -9.80
C GLY A 73 13.93 -10.95 -8.77
N PHE A 74 14.18 -10.24 -7.66
CA PHE A 74 13.15 -9.93 -6.68
C PHE A 74 11.99 -9.13 -7.29
N ILE A 75 12.28 -8.06 -8.04
CA ILE A 75 11.25 -7.23 -8.68
C ILE A 75 10.43 -8.04 -9.68
N GLU A 76 11.08 -8.84 -10.53
CA GLU A 76 10.41 -9.66 -11.53
C GLU A 76 9.50 -10.72 -10.89
N VAL A 77 10.01 -11.47 -9.91
CA VAL A 77 9.21 -12.48 -9.19
C VAL A 77 8.03 -11.82 -8.48
N THR A 78 8.28 -10.72 -7.76
CA THR A 78 7.25 -10.03 -6.97
C THR A 78 6.14 -9.47 -7.85
N ARG A 79 6.47 -8.86 -8.99
CA ARG A 79 5.48 -8.27 -9.90
C ARG A 79 4.68 -9.31 -10.68
N ASN A 80 5.24 -10.49 -10.90
CA ASN A 80 4.61 -11.56 -11.67
C ASN A 80 3.89 -12.61 -10.81
N THR A 81 3.83 -12.41 -9.49
CA THR A 81 3.10 -13.29 -8.57
C THR A 81 1.96 -12.56 -7.88
N PRO A 82 0.79 -13.21 -7.67
CA PRO A 82 -0.34 -12.59 -7.00
C PRO A 82 -0.02 -12.21 -5.55
N THR A 83 -0.39 -11.00 -5.13
CA THR A 83 -0.14 -10.48 -3.78
C THR A 83 -0.71 -11.40 -2.68
N LEU A 84 -1.92 -11.94 -2.90
CA LEU A 84 -2.57 -12.85 -1.94
C LEU A 84 -1.76 -14.14 -1.74
N VAL A 85 -1.19 -14.69 -2.82
CA VAL A 85 -0.33 -15.88 -2.73
C VAL A 85 0.94 -15.57 -1.96
N GLN A 86 1.57 -14.42 -2.22
CA GLN A 86 2.74 -13.98 -1.45
C GLN A 86 2.41 -13.85 0.05
N LEU A 87 1.24 -13.29 0.38
CA LEU A 87 0.78 -13.14 1.76
C LEU A 87 0.57 -14.50 2.43
N TYR A 88 -0.07 -15.45 1.75
CA TYR A 88 -0.26 -16.80 2.28
C TYR A 88 1.07 -17.54 2.46
N CYS A 89 1.98 -17.47 1.49
CA CYS A 89 3.31 -18.07 1.63
C CYS A 89 4.08 -17.47 2.83
N ALA A 90 4.03 -16.16 3.00
CA ALA A 90 4.70 -15.51 4.12
C ALA A 90 4.05 -15.88 5.47
N PHE A 91 2.73 -15.78 5.58
CA PHE A 91 2.03 -15.99 6.84
C PHE A 91 1.88 -17.46 7.19
N LEU A 92 1.40 -18.31 6.27
CA LEU A 92 1.14 -19.71 6.59
C LEU A 92 2.42 -20.57 6.62
N VAL A 93 3.44 -20.21 5.81
CA VAL A 93 4.67 -21.00 5.75
C VAL A 93 5.78 -20.38 6.58
N LEU A 94 6.22 -19.15 6.23
CA LEU A 94 7.37 -18.54 6.93
C LEU A 94 7.06 -18.25 8.39
N ASN A 95 5.88 -17.70 8.70
CA ASN A 95 5.50 -17.43 10.09
C ASN A 95 5.40 -18.75 10.91
N MET A 96 4.88 -19.82 10.32
CA MET A 96 4.82 -21.13 10.98
C MET A 96 6.25 -21.65 11.28
N LEU A 97 7.17 -21.60 10.31
CA LEU A 97 8.55 -22.04 10.49
C LEU A 97 9.27 -21.20 11.57
N ILE A 98 9.07 -19.88 11.55
CA ILE A 98 9.63 -18.97 12.56
C ILE A 98 9.05 -19.29 13.94
N THR A 99 7.74 -19.53 14.03
CA THR A 99 7.07 -19.88 15.29
C THR A 99 7.64 -21.17 15.86
N GLN A 100 7.78 -22.22 15.05
CA GLN A 100 8.38 -23.50 15.49
C GLN A 100 9.82 -23.30 15.96
N TRP A 101 10.62 -22.53 15.22
CA TRP A 101 12.02 -22.28 15.57
C TRP A 101 12.18 -21.46 16.86
N LEU A 102 11.30 -20.47 17.11
CA LEU A 102 11.26 -19.70 18.34
C LEU A 102 10.76 -20.54 19.53
N HIS A 103 9.68 -21.28 19.34
CA HIS A 103 9.11 -22.18 20.37
C HIS A 103 10.13 -23.21 20.88
N ALA A 104 10.95 -23.76 19.97
CA ALA A 104 12.04 -24.68 20.37
C ALA A 104 13.08 -24.03 21.30
N ARG A 105 13.04 -22.69 21.42
CA ARG A 105 13.91 -21.88 22.30
C ARG A 105 13.18 -21.26 23.49
N GLY A 106 11.90 -21.60 23.69
CA GLY A 106 11.05 -21.03 24.75
C GLY A 106 10.68 -19.56 24.52
N ILE A 107 10.68 -19.09 23.26
CA ILE A 107 10.36 -17.71 22.89
C ILE A 107 9.05 -17.68 22.13
N ASP A 108 8.11 -16.81 22.54
CA ASP A 108 6.87 -16.58 21.82
C ASP A 108 7.14 -15.77 20.54
N ASN A 109 6.35 -16.09 19.48
CA ASN A 109 6.49 -15.38 18.23
C ASN A 109 5.91 -13.94 18.32
N PRO A 110 6.73 -12.89 18.17
CA PRO A 110 6.28 -11.50 18.23
C PRO A 110 5.58 -11.04 16.95
N PHE A 111 5.68 -11.79 15.84
CA PHE A 111 5.17 -11.39 14.53
C PHE A 111 3.70 -11.72 14.39
N LYS A 112 2.84 -10.75 14.71
CA LYS A 112 1.38 -10.84 14.56
C LYS A 112 0.95 -10.73 13.09
N PRO A 113 -0.29 -11.14 12.73
CA PRO A 113 -0.80 -11.05 11.34
C PRO A 113 -0.63 -9.66 10.71
N PHE A 114 -0.84 -8.59 11.47
CA PHE A 114 -0.63 -7.20 11.02
C PHE A 114 0.78 -6.97 10.46
N PHE A 115 1.82 -7.45 11.15
CA PHE A 115 3.21 -7.33 10.68
C PHE A 115 3.41 -7.98 9.30
N TRP A 116 2.84 -9.17 9.09
CA TRP A 116 2.97 -9.90 7.83
C TRP A 116 2.27 -9.18 6.68
N VAL A 117 1.09 -8.62 6.92
CA VAL A 117 0.39 -7.80 5.91
C VAL A 117 1.25 -6.61 5.52
N VAL A 118 1.71 -5.82 6.49
CA VAL A 118 2.53 -4.63 6.21
C VAL A 118 3.83 -5.02 5.49
N LEU A 119 4.51 -6.07 5.94
CA LEU A 119 5.76 -6.54 5.30
C LEU A 119 5.54 -6.94 3.84
N VAL A 120 4.58 -7.84 3.60
CA VAL A 120 4.35 -8.39 2.24
C VAL A 120 3.85 -7.32 1.28
N LEU A 121 2.85 -6.53 1.69
CA LEU A 121 2.34 -5.45 0.85
C LEU A 121 3.41 -4.37 0.58
N SER A 122 4.25 -4.06 1.58
CA SER A 122 5.33 -3.09 1.38
C SER A 122 6.36 -3.58 0.39
N LEU A 123 6.80 -4.83 0.51
CA LEU A 123 7.75 -5.43 -0.43
C LEU A 123 7.17 -5.57 -1.84
N HIS A 124 5.89 -5.98 -1.93
CA HIS A 124 5.17 -6.06 -3.20
C HIS A 124 5.09 -4.70 -3.89
N LYS A 125 4.63 -3.67 -3.20
CA LYS A 125 4.51 -2.32 -3.77
C LYS A 125 5.87 -1.64 -3.98
N ALA A 126 6.90 -1.97 -3.20
CA ALA A 126 8.26 -1.51 -3.41
C ALA A 126 8.81 -1.90 -4.78
N ALA A 127 8.50 -3.10 -5.27
CA ALA A 127 8.89 -3.54 -6.61
C ALA A 127 8.28 -2.64 -7.70
N PHE A 128 7.00 -2.26 -7.57
CA PHE A 128 6.34 -1.33 -8.49
C PHE A 128 6.87 0.11 -8.38
N HIS A 129 7.17 0.57 -7.15
CA HIS A 129 7.79 1.88 -6.96
C HIS A 129 9.20 1.97 -7.55
N ALA A 130 10.00 0.92 -7.39
CA ALA A 130 11.33 0.85 -7.99
C ALA A 130 11.28 0.94 -9.52
N GLU A 131 10.33 0.23 -10.16
CA GLU A 131 10.13 0.31 -11.60
C GLU A 131 9.59 1.67 -12.06
N ALA A 132 8.64 2.26 -11.35
CA ALA A 132 8.16 3.61 -11.65
C ALA A 132 9.29 4.63 -11.56
N LEU A 133 10.11 4.56 -10.52
CA LEU A 133 11.31 5.41 -10.36
C LEU A 133 12.32 5.15 -11.48
N ARG A 134 12.60 3.88 -11.83
CA ARG A 134 13.50 3.53 -12.94
C ARG A 134 13.03 4.15 -14.25
N ALA A 135 11.73 4.02 -14.56
CA ALA A 135 11.15 4.65 -15.75
C ALA A 135 11.28 6.18 -15.72
N GLY A 136 11.12 6.79 -14.54
CA GLY A 136 11.37 8.23 -14.36
C GLY A 136 12.81 8.64 -14.67
N PHE A 137 13.80 7.82 -14.30
CA PHE A 137 15.21 8.05 -14.68
C PHE A 137 15.45 7.86 -16.17
N ASP A 138 14.84 6.84 -16.77
CA ASP A 138 14.99 6.55 -18.19
C ASP A 138 14.34 7.64 -19.08
N ALA A 139 13.39 8.41 -18.53
CA ALA A 139 12.76 9.53 -19.21
C ALA A 139 13.60 10.83 -19.18
N LEU A 140 14.74 10.87 -18.48
CA LEU A 140 15.59 12.06 -18.44
C LEU A 140 16.36 12.25 -19.74
N PRO A 141 16.35 13.45 -20.35
CA PRO A 141 17.14 13.72 -21.56
C PRO A 141 18.64 13.57 -21.31
N SER A 142 19.34 12.91 -22.24
CA SER A 142 20.80 12.74 -22.16
C SER A 142 21.53 14.07 -22.09
N GLN A 143 21.05 15.09 -22.81
CA GLN A 143 21.62 16.44 -22.81
C GLN A 143 21.67 17.07 -21.40
N THR A 144 20.66 16.79 -20.55
CA THR A 144 20.65 17.27 -19.15
C THR A 144 21.78 16.63 -18.36
N LEU A 145 22.01 15.31 -18.58
CA LEU A 145 23.04 14.55 -17.89
C LEU A 145 24.46 14.93 -18.35
N GLU A 146 24.62 15.12 -19.64
CA GLU A 146 25.87 15.56 -20.28
C GLU A 146 26.23 16.99 -19.87
N GLY A 147 25.25 17.91 -19.88
CA GLY A 147 25.44 19.28 -19.43
C GLY A 147 25.88 19.36 -17.97
N ALA A 148 25.27 18.56 -17.08
CA ALA A 148 25.68 18.48 -15.69
C ALA A 148 27.10 17.89 -15.54
N ALA A 149 27.48 16.93 -16.36
CA ALA A 149 28.83 16.38 -16.37
C ALA A 149 29.87 17.41 -16.83
N SER A 150 29.55 18.19 -17.86
CA SER A 150 30.42 19.28 -18.42
C SER A 150 30.65 20.40 -17.41
N LEU A 151 29.69 20.66 -16.52
CA LEU A 151 29.83 21.57 -15.38
C LEU A 151 30.68 21.04 -14.22
N GLY A 152 31.22 19.81 -14.35
CA GLY A 152 32.11 19.23 -13.35
C GLY A 152 31.40 18.59 -12.15
N PHE A 153 30.07 18.39 -12.22
CA PHE A 153 29.37 17.72 -11.12
C PHE A 153 29.83 16.26 -10.96
N SER A 154 30.20 15.87 -9.72
CA SER A 154 30.49 14.48 -9.40
C SER A 154 29.26 13.58 -9.63
N ARG A 155 29.47 12.29 -9.87
CA ARG A 155 28.36 11.32 -10.04
C ARG A 155 27.35 11.36 -8.91
N ALA A 156 27.82 11.44 -7.65
CA ALA A 156 26.95 11.51 -6.48
C ALA A 156 26.16 12.83 -6.45
N THR A 157 26.81 13.96 -6.68
CA THR A 157 26.15 15.28 -6.69
C THR A 157 25.11 15.35 -7.81
N ARG A 158 25.44 14.85 -9.01
CA ARG A 158 24.52 14.77 -10.15
C ARG A 158 23.31 13.92 -9.80
N PHE A 159 23.52 12.72 -9.23
CA PHE A 159 22.43 11.82 -8.83
C PHE A 159 21.47 12.50 -7.83
N TRP A 160 21.98 13.00 -6.71
CA TRP A 160 21.12 13.52 -5.64
C TRP A 160 20.49 14.89 -5.94
N ARG A 161 21.21 15.77 -6.66
CA ARG A 161 20.75 17.15 -6.89
C ARG A 161 20.06 17.40 -8.22
N ILE A 162 20.27 16.52 -9.22
CA ILE A 162 19.73 16.71 -10.57
C ILE A 162 18.88 15.52 -10.99
N GLU A 163 19.47 14.33 -11.07
CA GLU A 163 18.79 13.15 -11.63
C GLU A 163 17.60 12.74 -10.78
N LEU A 164 17.80 12.50 -9.48
CA LEU A 164 16.75 12.02 -8.58
C LEU A 164 15.56 12.99 -8.47
N PRO A 165 15.72 14.29 -8.24
CA PRO A 165 14.59 15.22 -8.21
C PRO A 165 13.81 15.29 -9.53
N LEU A 166 14.48 15.22 -10.66
CA LEU A 166 13.83 15.22 -11.99
C LEU A 166 13.12 13.88 -12.25
N ALA A 167 13.78 12.77 -11.95
CA ALA A 167 13.22 11.42 -12.10
C ALA A 167 12.00 11.21 -11.21
N LEU A 168 12.03 11.70 -9.96
CA LEU A 168 10.88 11.67 -9.06
C LEU A 168 9.67 12.40 -9.66
N ARG A 169 9.89 13.57 -10.26
CA ARG A 169 8.80 14.32 -10.92
C ARG A 169 8.25 13.57 -12.13
N ALA A 170 9.12 12.98 -12.95
CA ALA A 170 8.70 12.17 -14.10
C ALA A 170 7.97 10.88 -13.66
N ALA A 171 8.39 10.26 -12.55
CA ALA A 171 7.78 9.06 -12.01
C ALA A 171 6.48 9.33 -11.22
N LEU A 172 6.20 10.58 -10.84
CA LEU A 172 5.15 10.93 -9.88
C LEU A 172 3.76 10.38 -10.25
N PRO A 173 3.28 10.46 -11.51
CA PRO A 173 1.98 9.89 -11.87
C PRO A 173 1.92 8.37 -11.65
N ALA A 174 2.99 7.65 -11.98
CA ALA A 174 3.07 6.21 -11.77
C ALA A 174 3.15 5.86 -10.27
N LEU A 175 3.87 6.65 -9.47
CA LEU A 175 3.92 6.49 -8.01
C LEU A 175 2.56 6.72 -7.37
N VAL A 176 1.84 7.75 -7.77
CA VAL A 176 0.46 8.04 -7.29
C VAL A 176 -0.46 6.88 -7.64
N ASN A 177 -0.42 6.37 -8.87
CA ASN A 177 -1.22 5.21 -9.27
C ASN A 177 -0.88 3.98 -8.42
N ASN A 178 0.39 3.72 -8.14
CA ASN A 178 0.81 2.63 -7.25
C ASN A 178 0.27 2.79 -5.82
N MET A 179 0.17 4.03 -5.29
CA MET A 179 -0.45 4.30 -3.98
C MET A 179 -1.95 4.04 -3.99
N VAL A 180 -2.65 4.43 -5.05
CA VAL A 180 -4.08 4.13 -5.26
C VAL A 180 -4.31 2.62 -5.30
N GLU A 181 -3.49 1.88 -6.03
CA GLU A 181 -3.54 0.42 -6.08
C GLU A 181 -3.21 -0.23 -4.72
N LEU A 182 -2.34 0.39 -3.92
CA LEU A 182 -2.02 -0.07 -2.57
C LEU A 182 -3.24 0.00 -1.65
N VAL A 183 -4.01 1.11 -1.70
CA VAL A 183 -5.25 1.24 -0.92
C VAL A 183 -6.20 0.08 -1.22
N LYS A 184 -6.40 -0.25 -2.49
CA LYS A 184 -7.26 -1.39 -2.89
C LYS A 184 -6.66 -2.74 -2.47
N ALA A 185 -5.35 -2.91 -2.61
CA ALA A 185 -4.67 -4.14 -2.24
C ALA A 185 -4.67 -4.41 -0.73
N SER A 186 -4.79 -3.37 0.12
CA SER A 186 -4.83 -3.56 1.58
C SER A 186 -6.01 -4.41 2.05
N ALA A 187 -7.08 -4.50 1.25
CA ALA A 187 -8.24 -5.35 1.52
C ALA A 187 -7.89 -6.85 1.68
N VAL A 188 -6.73 -7.31 1.18
CA VAL A 188 -6.27 -8.70 1.37
C VAL A 188 -5.91 -9.04 2.82
N ALA A 189 -5.80 -8.04 3.71
CA ALA A 189 -5.46 -8.24 5.11
C ALA A 189 -6.44 -9.17 5.84
N SER A 190 -7.72 -9.09 5.50
CA SER A 190 -8.78 -9.96 6.03
C SER A 190 -8.53 -11.46 5.78
N ALA A 191 -7.78 -11.80 4.72
CA ALA A 191 -7.49 -13.20 4.35
C ALA A 191 -6.63 -13.96 5.38
N ILE A 192 -5.89 -13.22 6.24
CA ILE A 192 -5.14 -13.82 7.35
C ILE A 192 -5.65 -13.33 8.72
N ALA A 193 -6.95 -13.03 8.79
CA ALA A 193 -7.65 -12.64 10.02
C ALA A 193 -7.05 -11.42 10.74
N VAL A 194 -6.52 -10.46 10.01
CA VAL A 194 -6.25 -9.14 10.57
C VAL A 194 -7.59 -8.45 10.78
N GLY A 195 -7.83 -7.92 11.96
CA GLY A 195 -9.11 -7.29 12.33
C GLY A 195 -9.37 -5.96 11.59
N ASP A 196 -9.16 -5.92 10.27
CA ASP A 196 -9.45 -4.79 9.40
C ASP A 196 -10.97 -4.66 9.12
N VAL A 197 -11.39 -3.63 8.41
CA VAL A 197 -12.81 -3.38 8.12
C VAL A 197 -13.47 -4.53 7.37
N ASN A 198 -12.76 -5.22 6.45
CA ASN A 198 -13.31 -6.35 5.72
C ASN A 198 -13.54 -7.55 6.65
N TYR A 199 -12.57 -7.87 7.50
CA TYR A 199 -12.69 -8.94 8.48
C TYR A 199 -13.86 -8.70 9.44
N GLN A 200 -13.97 -7.50 10.00
CA GLN A 200 -15.09 -7.16 10.90
C GLN A 200 -16.43 -7.24 10.18
N SER A 201 -16.49 -6.79 8.94
CA SER A 201 -17.70 -6.90 8.12
C SER A 201 -18.09 -8.37 7.87
N ILE A 202 -17.11 -9.25 7.60
CA ILE A 202 -17.36 -10.70 7.47
C ILE A 202 -17.98 -11.25 8.76
N MET A 203 -17.46 -10.89 9.92
CA MET A 203 -18.00 -11.33 11.20
C MET A 203 -19.45 -10.88 11.42
N ILE A 204 -19.78 -9.64 11.02
CA ILE A 204 -21.14 -9.08 11.19
C ILE A 204 -22.13 -9.76 10.22
N TRP A 205 -21.82 -9.84 8.92
CA TRP A 205 -22.80 -10.37 7.98
C TRP A 205 -23.02 -11.89 8.09
N THR A 206 -22.09 -12.63 8.65
CA THR A 206 -22.30 -14.04 8.95
C THR A 206 -23.34 -14.27 10.06
N GLN A 207 -23.64 -13.25 10.84
CA GLN A 207 -24.62 -13.29 11.93
C GLN A 207 -25.96 -12.62 11.58
N ARG A 208 -25.96 -11.61 10.71
CA ARG A 208 -27.14 -10.74 10.47
C ARG A 208 -27.71 -10.76 9.07
N ASP A 209 -27.13 -11.48 8.13
CA ASP A 209 -27.56 -11.54 6.71
C ASP A 209 -27.70 -10.15 6.05
N ASN A 210 -26.84 -9.18 6.44
CA ASN A 210 -26.85 -7.81 5.97
C ASN A 210 -25.71 -7.50 4.97
N VAL A 211 -25.34 -8.48 4.15
CA VAL A 211 -24.21 -8.44 3.21
C VAL A 211 -24.23 -7.19 2.34
N LEU A 212 -25.38 -6.85 1.73
CA LEU A 212 -25.49 -5.71 0.82
C LEU A 212 -25.16 -4.38 1.52
N ALA A 213 -25.69 -4.18 2.73
CA ALA A 213 -25.46 -2.96 3.50
C ALA A 213 -23.99 -2.77 3.83
N LEU A 214 -23.31 -3.84 4.31
CA LEU A 214 -21.90 -3.81 4.65
C LEU A 214 -20.99 -3.67 3.41
N MET A 215 -21.32 -4.35 2.31
CA MET A 215 -20.58 -4.19 1.05
C MET A 215 -20.61 -2.75 0.53
N LEU A 216 -21.77 -2.06 0.64
CA LEU A 216 -21.86 -0.64 0.27
C LEU A 216 -21.01 0.24 1.17
N LEU A 217 -20.95 -0.03 2.48
CA LEU A 217 -20.07 0.70 3.41
C LEU A 217 -18.59 0.48 3.09
N ILE A 218 -18.18 -0.77 2.85
CA ILE A 218 -16.80 -1.10 2.45
C ILE A 218 -16.44 -0.40 1.14
N LEU A 219 -17.32 -0.47 0.15
CA LEU A 219 -17.14 0.19 -1.14
C LEU A 219 -16.99 1.71 -0.96
N ALA A 220 -17.86 2.33 -0.17
CA ALA A 220 -17.76 3.74 0.14
C ALA A 220 -16.47 4.09 0.88
N PHE A 221 -16.07 3.31 1.86
CA PHE A 221 -14.84 3.52 2.63
C PHE A 221 -13.60 3.48 1.73
N PHE A 222 -13.38 2.39 0.97
CA PHE A 222 -12.24 2.29 0.06
C PHE A 222 -12.33 3.29 -1.10
N GLY A 223 -13.54 3.59 -1.58
CA GLY A 223 -13.79 4.61 -2.59
C GLY A 223 -13.35 6.00 -2.13
N VAL A 224 -13.73 6.40 -0.92
CA VAL A 224 -13.33 7.68 -0.32
C VAL A 224 -11.81 7.72 -0.11
N LEU A 225 -11.21 6.67 0.45
CA LEU A 225 -9.75 6.62 0.65
C LEU A 225 -8.99 6.72 -0.68
N THR A 226 -9.42 5.96 -1.69
CA THR A 226 -8.84 6.01 -3.03
C THR A 226 -8.97 7.40 -3.65
N TRP A 227 -10.15 8.04 -3.51
CA TRP A 227 -10.38 9.40 -3.98
C TRP A 227 -9.49 10.41 -3.27
N LEU A 228 -9.32 10.32 -1.95
CA LEU A 228 -8.43 11.20 -1.18
C LEU A 228 -6.97 11.04 -1.62
N VAL A 229 -6.48 9.82 -1.82
CA VAL A 229 -5.12 9.57 -2.31
C VAL A 229 -4.95 10.13 -3.72
N THR A 230 -5.93 9.95 -4.61
CA THR A 230 -5.93 10.52 -5.96
C THR A 230 -5.92 12.05 -5.93
N LEU A 231 -6.71 12.66 -5.06
CA LEU A 231 -6.78 14.11 -4.92
C LEU A 231 -5.43 14.69 -4.43
N ALA A 232 -4.85 14.06 -3.40
CA ALA A 232 -3.53 14.43 -2.88
C ALA A 232 -2.43 14.25 -3.95
N GLY A 233 -2.47 13.14 -4.68
CA GLY A 233 -1.56 12.86 -5.79
C GLY A 233 -1.67 13.90 -6.91
N SER A 234 -2.88 14.20 -7.37
CA SER A 234 -3.12 15.21 -8.41
C SER A 234 -2.70 16.63 -7.98
N TRP A 235 -2.85 16.95 -6.70
CA TRP A 235 -2.33 18.20 -6.15
C TRP A 235 -0.80 18.22 -6.20
N LEU A 236 -0.15 17.12 -5.81
CA LEU A 236 1.29 16.97 -5.82
C LEU A 236 1.85 17.08 -7.25
N GLU A 237 1.23 16.37 -8.22
CA GLU A 237 1.59 16.43 -9.63
C GLU A 237 1.54 17.87 -10.18
N ARG A 238 0.45 18.60 -9.92
CA ARG A 238 0.30 20.00 -10.33
C ARG A 238 1.35 20.90 -9.70
N ARG A 239 1.68 20.68 -8.42
CA ARG A 239 2.65 21.48 -7.67
C ARG A 239 4.09 21.31 -8.17
N TYR A 240 4.44 20.12 -8.64
CA TYR A 240 5.78 19.76 -9.07
C TYR A 240 5.94 19.66 -10.59
N ARG A 241 4.91 20.00 -11.35
CA ARG A 241 4.95 19.97 -12.82
C ARG A 241 6.01 20.94 -13.34
N ILE A 242 6.88 20.46 -14.26
CA ILE A 242 7.86 21.29 -14.96
C ILE A 242 7.24 21.68 -16.31
N PRO A 243 7.07 22.99 -16.62
CA PRO A 243 6.63 23.41 -17.94
C PRO A 243 7.59 22.92 -19.02
N GLY A 244 7.07 22.29 -20.07
CA GLY A 244 7.87 21.75 -21.18
C GLY A 244 8.45 20.35 -20.94
N TYR A 245 8.23 19.72 -19.78
CA TYR A 245 8.63 18.35 -19.49
C TYR A 245 7.38 17.48 -19.21
N GLY A 246 7.15 16.51 -20.06
CA GLY A 246 5.99 15.60 -19.97
C GLY A 246 4.71 16.19 -20.55
N TYR A 247 3.91 15.36 -21.19
CA TYR A 247 2.61 15.74 -21.78
C TYR A 247 1.59 16.16 -20.72
#